data_db3c1aa91aa9bff1df9932f7c427e8e8
#
_entry.id   db3c1aa91aa9bff1df9932f7c427e8e8
#
_cell.length_a   1.000
_cell.length_b   1.000
_cell.length_c   1.000
_cell.angle_alpha   90.00
_cell.angle_beta   90.00
_cell.angle_gamma   90.00
#
_symmetry.space_group_name_H-M   'P 1'
#
loop_
_entity.id
_entity.type
_entity.pdbx_description
1 polymer ?
#
loop_
_entity_poly.entity_id
_entity_poly.type
_entity_poly.pdbx_seq_one_letter_code
_entity_poly.pdbx_strand_id
1 'polypeptide(L)'
;RGLGDVYKRQVMDYVVVEAKGGRLTATIDKSINNLSNADVTVTVPANGSIRALDASSAAKISGDVVLNADKFAMDASSAAKIDVSVKAQSCAVAASSASKINASVEAVSCSVEASSASKITLKGSAAKCTADLSSAAKLSAGDFVAAECSVNTSSAAKAVVNCTERLHADASSGSSIRYSGDCQTSINKSSGGSVGRN
;
A
#
# COMPACT_ATOMS: atom_id res chain seq x y z
N ARG A 1 4.89 -20.68 -36.43
CA ARG A 1 4.17 -19.70 -35.59
C ARG A 1 3.24 -20.47 -34.66
N GLY A 2 3.55 -20.51 -33.37
CA GLY A 2 2.79 -21.31 -32.39
C GLY A 2 1.46 -20.67 -32.02
N LEU A 3 0.49 -21.48 -31.60
CA LEU A 3 -0.84 -21.03 -31.11
C LEU A 3 -0.72 -19.93 -30.04
N GLY A 4 0.36 -19.85 -29.28
CA GLY A 4 0.60 -18.83 -28.27
C GLY A 4 0.77 -17.40 -28.83
N ASP A 5 1.31 -17.24 -30.04
CA ASP A 5 1.48 -15.91 -30.67
C ASP A 5 0.16 -15.32 -31.19
N VAL A 6 -0.76 -16.18 -31.58
CA VAL A 6 -2.10 -15.76 -32.04
C VAL A 6 -2.94 -15.32 -30.86
N TYR A 7 -2.86 -16.00 -29.73
CA TYR A 7 -3.58 -15.64 -28.49
C TYR A 7 -3.08 -14.31 -27.90
N LYS A 8 -1.78 -14.05 -27.89
CA LYS A 8 -1.22 -12.77 -27.42
C LYS A 8 -1.67 -11.57 -28.26
N ARG A 9 -1.80 -11.74 -29.59
CA ARG A 9 -2.28 -10.67 -30.46
C ARG A 9 -3.77 -10.35 -30.26
N GLN A 10 -4.61 -11.35 -30.03
CA GLN A 10 -6.05 -11.14 -29.79
C GLN A 10 -6.33 -10.40 -28.47
N VAL A 11 -5.48 -10.52 -27.47
CA VAL A 11 -5.64 -9.82 -26.17
C VAL A 11 -5.24 -8.35 -26.26
N MET A 12 -4.26 -8.00 -27.11
CA MET A 12 -3.78 -6.61 -27.26
C MET A 12 -4.84 -5.65 -27.82
N ASP A 13 -5.78 -6.16 -28.62
CA ASP A 13 -6.89 -5.34 -29.16
C ASP A 13 -7.87 -4.88 -28.06
N TYR A 14 -7.81 -5.48 -26.89
CA TYR A 14 -8.68 -5.20 -25.74
C TYR A 14 -7.96 -4.49 -24.57
N VAL A 15 -6.69 -4.18 -24.73
CA VAL A 15 -5.92 -3.40 -23.76
C VAL A 15 -6.04 -1.93 -24.14
N VAL A 16 -6.69 -1.17 -23.28
CA VAL A 16 -6.82 0.27 -23.43
C VAL A 16 -5.78 0.95 -22.54
N VAL A 17 -4.87 1.70 -23.16
CA VAL A 17 -3.89 2.54 -22.47
C VAL A 17 -4.15 3.99 -22.84
N GLU A 18 -4.59 4.79 -21.88
CA GLU A 18 -4.91 6.20 -22.08
C GLU A 18 -4.05 7.09 -21.18
N ALA A 19 -3.50 8.15 -21.74
CA ALA A 19 -2.83 9.21 -20.98
C ALA A 19 -3.67 10.50 -21.10
N LYS A 20 -4.31 10.90 -19.99
CA LYS A 20 -5.17 12.10 -19.96
C LYS A 20 -4.99 12.84 -18.64
N GLY A 21 -4.76 14.15 -18.74
CA GLY A 21 -4.69 15.01 -17.53
C GLY A 21 -3.57 14.63 -16.56
N GLY A 22 -2.44 14.09 -17.07
CA GLY A 22 -1.33 13.65 -16.21
C GLY A 22 -1.55 12.28 -15.55
N ARG A 23 -2.62 11.58 -15.91
CA ARG A 23 -2.92 10.20 -15.47
C ARG A 23 -2.75 9.23 -16.63
N LEU A 24 -1.96 8.18 -16.42
CA LEU A 24 -1.91 7.03 -17.31
C LEU A 24 -2.84 5.95 -16.75
N THR A 25 -3.76 5.50 -17.58
CA THR A 25 -4.68 4.41 -17.22
C THR A 25 -4.43 3.24 -18.16
N ALA A 26 -4.18 2.06 -17.62
CA ALA A 26 -4.14 0.82 -18.35
C ALA A 26 -5.29 -0.06 -17.86
N THR A 27 -6.19 -0.43 -18.73
CA THR A 27 -7.37 -1.25 -18.40
C THR A 27 -7.70 -2.21 -19.53
N ILE A 28 -8.51 -3.19 -19.22
CA ILE A 28 -9.10 -4.09 -20.23
C ILE A 28 -10.46 -3.55 -20.61
N ASP A 29 -10.78 -3.57 -21.90
CA ASP A 29 -12.07 -3.14 -22.43
C ASP A 29 -13.22 -3.92 -21.75
N LYS A 30 -14.19 -3.17 -21.24
CA LYS A 30 -15.34 -3.70 -20.49
C LYS A 30 -16.29 -4.57 -21.34
N SER A 31 -16.15 -4.58 -22.66
CA SER A 31 -16.94 -5.43 -23.56
C SER A 31 -16.59 -6.91 -23.43
N ILE A 32 -15.49 -7.25 -22.73
CA ILE A 32 -15.07 -8.63 -22.54
C ILE A 32 -15.35 -9.08 -21.11
N ASN A 33 -16.28 -10.01 -20.99
CA ASN A 33 -16.69 -10.57 -19.70
C ASN A 33 -15.75 -11.68 -19.16
N ASN A 34 -14.78 -12.15 -19.94
CA ASN A 34 -13.94 -13.28 -19.50
C ASN A 34 -12.59 -13.30 -20.23
N LEU A 35 -11.58 -12.66 -19.66
CA LEU A 35 -10.19 -12.80 -20.08
C LEU A 35 -9.49 -13.79 -19.12
N SER A 36 -9.51 -15.07 -19.43
CA SER A 36 -8.74 -16.07 -18.71
C SER A 36 -7.36 -16.24 -19.36
N ASN A 37 -6.30 -16.29 -18.53
CA ASN A 37 -4.90 -16.53 -18.94
C ASN A 37 -4.23 -15.43 -19.80
N ALA A 38 -4.63 -14.15 -19.64
CA ALA A 38 -3.98 -13.05 -20.31
C ALA A 38 -3.04 -12.29 -19.36
N ASP A 39 -1.73 -12.42 -19.56
CA ASP A 39 -0.73 -11.59 -18.92
C ASP A 39 -0.45 -10.36 -19.81
N VAL A 40 -0.91 -9.20 -19.37
CA VAL A 40 -0.65 -7.93 -20.04
C VAL A 40 0.33 -7.11 -19.22
N THR A 41 1.46 -6.74 -19.80
CA THR A 41 2.46 -5.88 -19.18
C THR A 41 2.52 -4.54 -19.88
N VAL A 42 2.36 -3.46 -19.11
CA VAL A 42 2.55 -2.08 -19.57
C VAL A 42 3.78 -1.52 -18.89
N THR A 43 4.79 -1.13 -19.67
CA THR A 43 6.01 -0.50 -19.15
C THR A 43 5.92 1.01 -19.29
N VAL A 44 6.09 1.71 -18.17
CA VAL A 44 6.03 3.17 -18.10
C VAL A 44 7.40 3.70 -17.70
N PRO A 45 8.03 4.59 -18.50
CA PRO A 45 9.28 5.22 -18.10
C PRO A 45 9.06 6.14 -16.89
N ALA A 46 9.81 5.90 -15.81
CA ALA A 46 9.77 6.74 -14.62
C ALA A 46 10.68 7.97 -14.83
N ASN A 47 10.13 9.06 -15.32
CA ASN A 47 10.83 10.32 -15.61
C ASN A 47 10.69 11.39 -14.53
N GLY A 48 10.41 10.97 -13.26
CA GLY A 48 10.29 11.88 -12.12
C GLY A 48 8.95 12.60 -12.01
N SER A 49 7.96 12.28 -12.85
CA SER A 49 6.64 12.94 -12.83
C SER A 49 5.52 12.10 -12.17
N ILE A 50 5.81 10.87 -11.77
CA ILE A 50 4.81 9.99 -11.13
C ILE A 50 4.58 10.46 -9.70
N ARG A 51 3.32 10.74 -9.36
CA ARG A 51 2.89 11.22 -8.02
C ARG A 51 1.86 10.32 -7.36
N ALA A 52 1.26 9.41 -8.11
CA ALA A 52 0.29 8.47 -7.59
C ALA A 52 0.32 7.15 -8.35
N LEU A 53 0.02 6.07 -7.65
CA LEU A 53 -0.19 4.73 -8.19
C LEU A 53 -1.53 4.22 -7.68
N ASP A 54 -2.34 3.74 -8.60
CA ASP A 54 -3.65 3.17 -8.30
C ASP A 54 -3.75 1.80 -8.99
N ALA A 55 -3.97 0.76 -8.21
CA ALA A 55 -4.07 -0.61 -8.69
C ALA A 55 -5.35 -1.27 -8.18
N SER A 56 -6.11 -1.87 -9.09
CA SER A 56 -7.34 -2.59 -8.74
C SER A 56 -7.52 -3.87 -9.56
N SER A 57 -8.51 -4.69 -9.21
CA SER A 57 -8.90 -5.86 -10.00
C SER A 57 -7.74 -6.82 -10.30
N ALA A 58 -7.01 -7.19 -9.26
CA ALA A 58 -5.84 -8.09 -9.31
C ALA A 58 -4.64 -7.54 -10.14
N ALA A 59 -4.63 -6.27 -10.53
CA ALA A 59 -3.51 -5.64 -11.20
C ALA A 59 -2.25 -5.65 -10.33
N LYS A 60 -1.08 -5.67 -10.98
CA LYS A 60 0.21 -5.56 -10.31
C LYS A 60 0.97 -4.36 -10.84
N ILE A 61 1.39 -3.48 -9.93
CA ILE A 61 2.34 -2.39 -10.21
C ILE A 61 3.66 -2.73 -9.53
N SER A 62 4.76 -2.66 -10.25
CA SER A 62 6.10 -2.83 -9.69
C SER A 62 7.10 -1.91 -10.39
N GLY A 63 8.12 -1.46 -9.67
CA GLY A 63 9.18 -0.62 -10.21
C GLY A 63 10.48 -0.78 -9.42
N ASP A 64 11.60 -0.83 -10.13
CA ASP A 64 12.94 -1.00 -9.56
C ASP A 64 13.63 0.34 -9.26
N VAL A 65 12.98 1.45 -9.62
CA VAL A 65 13.51 2.81 -9.41
C VAL A 65 12.83 3.50 -8.24
N VAL A 66 13.55 4.42 -7.60
CA VAL A 66 12.97 5.25 -6.53
C VAL A 66 12.15 6.38 -7.17
N LEU A 67 10.85 6.41 -6.84
CA LEU A 67 9.94 7.45 -7.28
C LEU A 67 10.06 8.66 -6.34
N ASN A 68 10.37 9.83 -6.90
CA ASN A 68 10.57 11.05 -6.13
C ASN A 68 9.41 12.03 -6.36
N ALA A 69 8.82 12.54 -5.28
CA ALA A 69 7.74 13.53 -5.34
C ALA A 69 7.64 14.32 -4.04
N ASP A 70 7.03 15.51 -4.07
CA ASP A 70 6.67 16.21 -2.82
C ASP A 70 5.55 15.48 -2.09
N LYS A 71 4.52 15.08 -2.84
CA LYS A 71 3.41 14.27 -2.35
C LYS A 71 3.26 13.03 -3.20
N PHE A 72 3.19 11.89 -2.57
CA PHE A 72 3.02 10.60 -3.26
C PHE A 72 1.85 9.83 -2.65
N ALA A 73 1.02 9.23 -3.50
CA ALA A 73 -0.09 8.40 -3.07
C ALA A 73 -0.04 7.01 -3.70
N MET A 74 -0.35 5.99 -2.92
CA MET A 74 -0.52 4.60 -3.36
C MET A 74 -1.87 4.10 -2.91
N ASP A 75 -2.67 3.60 -3.83
CA ASP A 75 -3.94 2.95 -3.54
C ASP A 75 -3.99 1.56 -4.19
N ALA A 76 -4.31 0.55 -3.39
CA ALA A 76 -4.49 -0.81 -3.89
C ALA A 76 -5.82 -1.39 -3.39
N SER A 77 -6.62 -1.91 -4.30
CA SER A 77 -7.90 -2.53 -3.99
C SER A 77 -8.13 -3.84 -4.74
N SER A 78 -9.17 -4.59 -4.35
CA SER A 78 -9.63 -5.75 -5.12
C SER A 78 -8.53 -6.73 -5.51
N ALA A 79 -7.78 -7.22 -4.52
CA ALA A 79 -6.67 -8.16 -4.65
C ALA A 79 -5.45 -7.67 -5.47
N ALA A 80 -5.36 -6.39 -5.77
CA ALA A 80 -4.21 -5.80 -6.47
C ALA A 80 -2.94 -5.80 -5.62
N LYS A 81 -1.80 -5.59 -6.29
CA LYS A 81 -0.48 -5.54 -5.65
C LYS A 81 0.31 -4.33 -6.12
N ILE A 82 0.96 -3.64 -5.17
CA ILE A 82 1.94 -2.58 -5.46
C ILE A 82 3.27 -2.92 -4.78
N ASP A 83 4.38 -2.80 -5.50
CA ASP A 83 5.74 -3.07 -5.01
C ASP A 83 6.69 -2.00 -5.56
N VAL A 84 7.04 -0.98 -4.75
CA VAL A 84 7.80 0.19 -5.20
C VAL A 84 8.64 0.81 -4.09
N SER A 85 9.60 1.65 -4.49
CA SER A 85 10.37 2.51 -3.60
C SER A 85 10.01 3.98 -3.84
N VAL A 86 9.80 4.74 -2.76
CA VAL A 86 9.32 6.13 -2.81
C VAL A 86 10.13 7.02 -1.88
N LYS A 87 10.49 8.21 -2.35
CA LYS A 87 11.02 9.30 -1.54
C LYS A 87 10.15 10.53 -1.70
N ALA A 88 9.56 11.01 -0.60
CA ALA A 88 8.59 12.11 -0.64
C ALA A 88 8.62 12.98 0.62
N GLN A 89 8.07 14.20 0.57
CA GLN A 89 7.76 14.96 1.79
C GLN A 89 6.55 14.33 2.51
N SER A 90 5.54 13.93 1.74
CA SER A 90 4.35 13.27 2.27
C SER A 90 3.99 12.04 1.42
N CYS A 91 3.81 10.90 2.07
CA CYS A 91 3.42 9.65 1.43
C CYS A 91 2.09 9.15 2.02
N ALA A 92 1.10 8.92 1.18
CA ALA A 92 -0.15 8.28 1.56
C ALA A 92 -0.22 6.86 0.99
N VAL A 93 -0.57 5.88 1.82
CA VAL A 93 -0.63 4.47 1.46
C VAL A 93 -1.98 3.91 1.88
N ALA A 94 -2.82 3.57 0.91
CA ALA A 94 -4.14 3.00 1.16
C ALA A 94 -4.27 1.58 0.58
N ALA A 95 -4.84 0.67 1.34
CA ALA A 95 -5.06 -0.71 0.91
C ALA A 95 -6.40 -1.24 1.38
N SER A 96 -7.17 -1.85 0.49
CA SER A 96 -8.47 -2.45 0.82
C SER A 96 -8.72 -3.75 0.07
N SER A 97 -9.78 -4.47 0.45
CA SER A 97 -10.31 -5.61 -0.31
C SER A 97 -9.25 -6.66 -0.70
N ALA A 98 -8.56 -7.17 0.31
CA ALA A 98 -7.52 -8.22 0.19
C ALA A 98 -6.31 -7.82 -0.68
N SER A 99 -6.09 -6.55 -0.95
CA SER A 99 -4.93 -6.06 -1.69
C SER A 99 -3.64 -6.12 -0.87
N LYS A 100 -2.51 -5.93 -1.55
CA LYS A 100 -1.19 -5.96 -0.93
C LYS A 100 -0.30 -4.82 -1.43
N ILE A 101 0.28 -4.06 -0.50
CA ILE A 101 1.30 -3.06 -0.79
C ILE A 101 2.59 -3.46 -0.08
N ASN A 102 3.70 -3.52 -0.82
CA ASN A 102 5.04 -3.53 -0.28
C ASN A 102 5.72 -2.24 -0.73
N ALA A 103 6.16 -1.41 0.19
CA ALA A 103 6.81 -0.17 -0.17
C ALA A 103 8.03 0.10 0.70
N SER A 104 9.10 0.58 0.07
CA SER A 104 10.22 1.23 0.76
C SER A 104 10.00 2.74 0.70
N VAL A 105 9.79 3.38 1.85
CA VAL A 105 9.38 4.79 1.91
C VAL A 105 10.36 5.58 2.75
N GLU A 106 10.90 6.66 2.17
CA GLU A 106 11.59 7.72 2.89
C GLU A 106 10.74 8.99 2.82
N ALA A 107 10.21 9.45 3.96
CA ALA A 107 9.30 10.59 3.97
C ALA A 107 9.45 11.46 5.22
N VAL A 108 8.93 12.69 5.19
CA VAL A 108 8.71 13.47 6.42
C VAL A 108 7.45 13.00 7.12
N SER A 109 6.38 12.75 6.36
CA SER A 109 5.14 12.21 6.89
C SER A 109 4.64 11.03 6.07
N CYS A 110 4.18 9.98 6.74
CA CYS A 110 3.59 8.80 6.12
C CYS A 110 2.20 8.55 6.74
N SER A 111 1.17 8.49 5.91
CA SER A 111 -0.19 8.11 6.31
C SER A 111 -0.53 6.75 5.74
N VAL A 112 -1.04 5.86 6.58
CA VAL A 112 -1.38 4.48 6.22
C VAL A 112 -2.83 4.19 6.55
N GLU A 113 -3.59 3.76 5.57
CA GLU A 113 -4.97 3.31 5.74
C GLU A 113 -5.11 1.86 5.25
N ALA A 114 -5.63 0.98 6.08
CA ALA A 114 -5.79 -0.42 5.69
C ALA A 114 -7.11 -1.00 6.19
N SER A 115 -7.84 -1.66 5.30
CA SER A 115 -9.12 -2.28 5.65
C SER A 115 -9.36 -3.59 4.89
N SER A 116 -10.42 -4.31 5.26
CA SER A 116 -10.96 -5.44 4.50
C SER A 116 -9.91 -6.50 4.14
N ALA A 117 -9.21 -6.99 5.17
CA ALA A 117 -8.19 -8.05 5.06
C ALA A 117 -6.98 -7.70 4.16
N SER A 118 -6.74 -6.43 3.87
CA SER A 118 -5.57 -6.00 3.13
C SER A 118 -4.28 -6.14 3.93
N LYS A 119 -3.14 -6.09 3.22
CA LYS A 119 -1.82 -6.18 3.83
C LYS A 119 -0.89 -5.09 3.32
N ILE A 120 -0.32 -4.32 4.23
CA ILE A 120 0.71 -3.33 3.94
C ILE A 120 2.01 -3.74 4.62
N THR A 121 3.11 -3.74 3.88
CA THR A 121 4.47 -3.92 4.40
C THR A 121 5.27 -2.67 4.06
N LEU A 122 5.77 -1.98 5.08
CA LEU A 122 6.61 -0.79 4.92
C LEU A 122 8.03 -1.04 5.42
N LYS A 123 8.99 -0.45 4.70
CA LYS A 123 10.39 -0.34 5.10
C LYS A 123 10.85 1.10 4.90
N GLY A 124 11.93 1.50 5.58
CA GLY A 124 12.50 2.83 5.47
C GLY A 124 12.24 3.71 6.68
N SER A 125 11.89 4.97 6.49
CA SER A 125 11.74 5.90 7.61
C SER A 125 10.81 7.08 7.35
N ALA A 126 10.29 7.66 8.44
CA ALA A 126 9.60 8.95 8.43
C ALA A 126 9.81 9.71 9.75
N ALA A 127 9.60 11.03 9.73
CA ALA A 127 9.52 11.76 11.00
C ALA A 127 8.18 11.47 11.71
N LYS A 128 7.07 11.40 10.93
CA LYS A 128 5.73 11.09 11.46
C LYS A 128 5.07 9.97 10.68
N CYS A 129 4.45 9.04 11.40
CA CYS A 129 3.64 7.97 10.83
C CYS A 129 2.26 7.95 11.49
N THR A 130 1.20 8.02 10.68
CA THR A 130 -0.17 7.77 11.12
C THR A 130 -0.67 6.49 10.48
N ALA A 131 -1.35 5.63 11.24
CA ALA A 131 -1.85 4.36 10.73
C ALA A 131 -3.24 4.07 11.28
N ASP A 132 -4.22 3.94 10.39
CA ASP A 132 -5.59 3.58 10.69
C ASP A 132 -5.94 2.23 10.06
N LEU A 133 -6.20 1.22 10.90
CA LEU A 133 -6.44 -0.13 10.43
C LEU A 133 -7.77 -0.68 10.97
N SER A 134 -8.51 -1.34 10.10
CA SER A 134 -9.77 -1.98 10.47
C SER A 134 -10.00 -3.32 9.73
N SER A 135 -11.05 -4.04 10.12
CA SER A 135 -11.59 -5.17 9.35
C SER A 135 -10.53 -6.22 8.96
N ALA A 136 -9.80 -6.71 9.96
CA ALA A 136 -8.75 -7.72 9.82
C ALA A 136 -7.56 -7.34 8.93
N ALA A 137 -7.37 -6.05 8.63
CA ALA A 137 -6.20 -5.57 7.90
C ALA A 137 -4.90 -5.78 8.68
N LYS A 138 -3.78 -5.81 7.97
CA LYS A 138 -2.46 -6.03 8.57
C LYS A 138 -1.43 -5.02 8.07
N LEU A 139 -0.79 -4.33 9.01
CA LEU A 139 0.39 -3.50 8.79
C LEU A 139 1.64 -4.20 9.37
N SER A 140 2.67 -4.35 8.55
CA SER A 140 4.00 -4.83 8.93
C SER A 140 5.01 -3.72 8.66
N ALA A 141 5.29 -2.91 9.66
CA ALA A 141 6.18 -1.75 9.61
C ALA A 141 7.29 -1.83 10.69
N GLY A 142 7.73 -3.04 11.05
CA GLY A 142 8.86 -3.24 11.97
C GLY A 142 10.19 -2.74 11.40
N ASP A 143 10.36 -2.80 10.08
CA ASP A 143 11.53 -2.28 9.35
C ASP A 143 11.34 -0.82 8.87
N PHE A 144 10.28 -0.15 9.31
CA PHE A 144 9.98 1.25 9.03
C PHE A 144 10.08 2.06 10.31
N VAL A 145 11.12 2.86 10.43
CA VAL A 145 11.40 3.64 11.65
C VAL A 145 10.73 5.01 11.57
N ALA A 146 9.87 5.32 12.55
CA ALA A 146 9.29 6.65 12.66
C ALA A 146 9.61 7.28 14.02
N ALA A 147 9.86 8.59 14.05
CA ALA A 147 10.08 9.30 15.31
C ALA A 147 8.77 9.40 16.11
N GLU A 148 7.70 9.79 15.45
CA GLU A 148 6.37 9.86 16.05
C GLU A 148 5.40 8.92 15.31
N CYS A 149 4.69 8.08 16.07
CA CYS A 149 3.68 7.19 15.55
C CYS A 149 2.32 7.44 16.21
N SER A 150 1.25 7.52 15.40
CA SER A 150 -0.14 7.45 15.85
C SER A 150 -0.82 6.26 15.17
N VAL A 151 -1.23 5.27 15.94
CA VAL A 151 -1.72 3.99 15.39
C VAL A 151 -3.08 3.67 16.00
N ASN A 152 -4.10 3.62 15.15
CA ASN A 152 -5.45 3.23 15.52
C ASN A 152 -5.79 1.89 14.87
N THR A 153 -6.25 0.94 15.68
CA THR A 153 -6.65 -0.37 15.17
C THR A 153 -8.00 -0.81 15.73
N SER A 154 -8.82 -1.39 14.89
CA SER A 154 -10.12 -1.94 15.28
C SER A 154 -10.46 -3.23 14.54
N SER A 155 -11.53 -3.91 14.96
CA SER A 155 -12.12 -5.03 14.21
C SER A 155 -11.11 -6.10 13.78
N ALA A 156 -10.36 -6.63 14.75
CA ALA A 156 -9.35 -7.67 14.58
C ALA A 156 -8.15 -7.30 13.68
N ALA A 157 -7.94 -6.02 13.37
CA ALA A 157 -6.76 -5.57 12.62
C ALA A 157 -5.47 -5.75 13.44
N LYS A 158 -4.34 -5.83 12.75
CA LYS A 158 -3.02 -6.03 13.38
C LYS A 158 -2.01 -5.06 12.83
N ALA A 159 -1.30 -4.35 13.71
CA ALA A 159 -0.20 -3.46 13.36
C ALA A 159 1.09 -3.88 14.07
N VAL A 160 2.20 -3.84 13.34
CA VAL A 160 3.56 -3.88 13.89
C VAL A 160 4.26 -2.61 13.45
N VAL A 161 4.77 -1.81 14.39
CA VAL A 161 5.41 -0.52 14.13
C VAL A 161 6.72 -0.37 14.89
N ASN A 162 7.60 0.53 14.44
CA ASN A 162 8.85 0.86 15.09
C ASN A 162 8.90 2.38 15.33
N CYS A 163 8.89 2.79 16.58
CA CYS A 163 8.79 4.18 17.00
C CYS A 163 9.93 4.55 17.95
N THR A 164 10.56 5.72 17.73
CA THR A 164 11.74 6.10 18.50
C THR A 164 11.53 7.24 19.49
N GLU A 165 10.48 8.05 19.37
CA GLU A 165 10.23 9.18 20.28
C GLU A 165 8.87 9.08 20.96
N ARG A 166 7.77 9.08 20.22
CA ARG A 166 6.40 9.10 20.77
C ARG A 166 5.47 8.16 20.02
N LEU A 167 4.83 7.28 20.75
CA LEU A 167 3.79 6.38 20.23
C LEU A 167 2.45 6.68 20.90
N HIS A 168 1.46 7.03 20.11
CA HIS A 168 0.05 6.98 20.49
C HIS A 168 -0.57 5.73 19.86
N ALA A 169 -1.15 4.86 20.69
CA ALA A 169 -1.67 3.56 20.23
C ALA A 169 -3.06 3.30 20.80
N ASP A 170 -4.05 3.24 19.94
CA ASP A 170 -5.43 2.91 20.27
C ASP A 170 -5.83 1.57 19.65
N ALA A 171 -6.16 0.60 20.49
CA ALA A 171 -6.59 -0.73 20.04
C ALA A 171 -7.96 -1.08 20.59
N SER A 172 -8.88 -1.45 19.70
CA SER A 172 -10.23 -1.84 20.07
C SER A 172 -10.74 -3.06 19.31
N SER A 173 -11.85 -3.63 19.77
CA SER A 173 -12.59 -4.68 19.05
C SER A 173 -11.68 -5.86 18.61
N GLY A 174 -10.92 -6.40 19.55
CA GLY A 174 -10.06 -7.57 19.33
C GLY A 174 -8.83 -7.32 18.45
N SER A 175 -8.48 -6.07 18.19
CA SER A 175 -7.30 -5.73 17.41
C SER A 175 -6.00 -5.79 18.22
N SER A 176 -4.86 -5.72 17.53
CA SER A 176 -3.55 -5.84 18.17
C SER A 176 -2.53 -4.89 17.57
N ILE A 177 -1.83 -4.15 18.44
CA ILE A 177 -0.66 -3.33 18.07
C ILE A 177 0.57 -3.91 18.78
N ARG A 178 1.62 -4.20 18.00
CA ARG A 178 2.94 -4.51 18.49
C ARG A 178 3.90 -3.38 18.12
N TYR A 179 4.72 -2.94 19.05
CA TYR A 179 5.69 -1.88 18.79
C TYR A 179 7.09 -2.24 19.25
N SER A 180 8.07 -1.69 18.56
CA SER A 180 9.49 -1.71 18.91
C SER A 180 10.05 -0.29 18.94
N GLY A 181 11.29 -0.15 19.37
CA GLY A 181 11.95 1.15 19.57
C GLY A 181 11.81 1.65 21.02
N ASP A 182 12.58 2.69 21.34
CA ASP A 182 12.61 3.29 22.68
C ASP A 182 11.87 4.64 22.65
N CYS A 183 10.56 4.57 22.83
CA CYS A 183 9.65 5.71 22.71
C CYS A 183 8.78 5.89 23.97
N GLN A 184 8.34 7.11 24.20
CA GLN A 184 7.27 7.40 25.16
C GLN A 184 5.94 6.91 24.59
N THR A 185 5.15 6.20 25.38
CA THR A 185 3.92 5.57 24.93
C THR A 185 2.69 6.17 25.61
N SER A 186 1.66 6.46 24.80
CA SER A 186 0.28 6.73 25.24
C SER A 186 -0.60 5.61 24.66
N ILE A 187 -1.13 4.75 25.51
CA ILE A 187 -1.81 3.52 25.10
C ILE A 187 -3.24 3.52 25.63
N ASN A 188 -4.20 3.39 24.72
CA ASN A 188 -5.58 3.15 25.01
C ASN A 188 -6.02 1.77 24.49
N LYS A 189 -6.75 1.04 25.31
CA LYS A 189 -7.28 -0.28 24.96
C LYS A 189 -8.73 -0.38 25.34
N SER A 190 -9.56 -0.92 24.46
CA SER A 190 -10.96 -1.20 24.74
C SER A 190 -11.45 -2.47 24.03
N SER A 191 -12.54 -3.01 24.47
CA SER A 191 -13.25 -4.09 23.76
C SER A 191 -12.35 -5.25 23.29
N GLY A 192 -11.42 -5.71 24.14
CA GLY A 192 -10.49 -6.80 23.81
C GLY A 192 -9.30 -6.40 22.93
N GLY A 193 -9.06 -5.10 22.73
CA GLY A 193 -7.85 -4.62 22.05
C GLY A 193 -6.59 -4.87 22.86
N SER A 194 -5.47 -5.11 22.19
CA SER A 194 -4.17 -5.38 22.82
C SER A 194 -3.06 -4.51 22.24
N VAL A 195 -2.22 -3.98 23.11
CA VAL A 195 -1.00 -3.26 22.74
C VAL A 195 0.16 -3.82 23.56
N GLY A 196 1.26 -4.18 22.92
CA GLY A 196 2.44 -4.73 23.57
C GLY A 196 3.73 -4.44 22.84
N ARG A 197 4.84 -4.45 23.58
CA ARG A 197 6.19 -4.34 23.02
C ARG A 197 6.58 -5.67 22.34
N ASN A 198 7.32 -5.58 21.26
CA ASN A 198 7.82 -6.74 20.51
C ASN A 198 9.06 -7.31 21.16
#